data_b6a993a70fea0b0bb99a6247dd4157bf
#
_entry.id   b6a993a70fea0b0bb99a6247dd4157bf
#
_cell.length_a   1.000
_cell.length_b   1.000
_cell.length_c   1.000
_cell.angle_alpha   90.00
_cell.angle_beta   90.00
_cell.angle_gamma   90.00
#
_symmetry.space_group_name_H-M   'P 1'
#
loop_
_entity.id
_entity.type
_entity.pdbx_description
1 polymer ?
#
loop_
_entity_poly.entity_id
_entity_poly.type
_entity_poly.pdbx_seq_one_letter_code
_entity_poly.pdbx_strand_id
1 'polypeptide(L)'
;DTNGYELARAADLNTMLKLLKVVPLDSILYHASRNHFSKWLFARTEFEIAYHIRPKKISEFGAPEGLRKYLIETLHQFIYKTQLGTVLKFDRRLFDNTTPFVKIGAGSIGGKARGLAFVDFLLSKSDIETRWPGVTVSVPNTIVLATDVFDFFMDQNGLDAMLNDAYDDERTAAIFDKARLPDYVSRDLEAVIDKLEGPLAVRSSSLLEDSKT
;
A
#
# COMPACT_ATOMS: atom_id res chain seq x y z
N ASP A 1 22.97 -16.08 9.87
CA ASP A 1 22.65 -17.30 10.61
C ASP A 1 23.46 -17.38 11.91
N THR A 2 23.30 -18.45 12.66
CA THR A 2 24.03 -18.71 13.92
C THR A 2 25.54 -18.87 13.73
N ASN A 3 26.00 -19.14 12.51
CA ASN A 3 27.41 -19.32 12.14
C ASN A 3 28.05 -18.03 11.62
N GLY A 4 27.33 -16.93 11.62
CA GLY A 4 27.81 -15.62 11.15
C GLY A 4 27.69 -15.39 9.63
N TYR A 5 27.07 -16.30 8.88
CA TYR A 5 26.82 -16.09 7.45
C TYR A 5 25.64 -15.15 7.24
N GLU A 6 25.79 -14.19 6.35
CA GLU A 6 24.70 -13.30 5.93
C GLU A 6 23.72 -14.10 5.06
N LEU A 7 22.46 -14.25 5.53
CA LEU A 7 21.39 -14.90 4.78
C LEU A 7 20.60 -13.91 3.94
N ALA A 8 20.39 -12.71 4.47
CA ALA A 8 19.66 -11.64 3.80
C ALA A 8 19.94 -10.31 4.50
N ARG A 9 19.62 -9.20 3.82
CA ARG A 9 19.79 -7.84 4.33
C ARG A 9 18.51 -7.04 4.20
N ALA A 10 18.02 -6.50 5.33
CA ALA A 10 16.89 -5.58 5.36
C ALA A 10 17.38 -4.13 5.32
N ALA A 11 16.99 -3.38 4.29
CA ALA A 11 17.27 -1.95 4.18
C ALA A 11 16.21 -1.10 4.91
N ASP A 12 14.96 -1.55 4.94
CA ASP A 12 13.78 -0.87 5.46
C ASP A 12 12.78 -1.84 6.10
N LEU A 13 11.70 -1.30 6.68
CA LEU A 13 10.67 -2.08 7.38
C LEU A 13 9.94 -3.06 6.46
N ASN A 14 9.63 -2.65 5.23
CA ASN A 14 8.94 -3.51 4.27
C ASN A 14 9.81 -4.70 3.85
N THR A 15 11.10 -4.46 3.63
CA THR A 15 12.07 -5.51 3.36
C THR A 15 12.23 -6.45 4.57
N MET A 16 12.29 -5.91 5.79
CA MET A 16 12.33 -6.71 7.02
C MET A 16 11.10 -7.61 7.11
N LEU A 17 9.89 -7.06 6.89
CA LEU A 17 8.64 -7.81 6.92
C LEU A 17 8.64 -8.98 5.92
N LYS A 18 9.11 -8.74 4.69
CA LYS A 18 9.25 -9.80 3.66
C LYS A 18 10.25 -10.88 4.08
N LEU A 19 11.40 -10.49 4.60
CA LEU A 19 12.44 -11.41 5.02
C LEU A 19 12.02 -12.27 6.21
N LEU A 20 11.29 -11.74 7.17
CA LEU A 20 10.76 -12.50 8.30
C LEU A 20 9.88 -13.69 7.86
N LYS A 21 9.25 -13.60 6.70
CA LYS A 21 8.41 -14.68 6.13
C LYS A 21 9.24 -15.86 5.57
N VAL A 22 10.48 -15.62 5.14
CA VAL A 22 11.27 -16.59 4.35
C VAL A 22 12.57 -17.04 5.02
N VAL A 23 13.18 -16.24 5.91
CA VAL A 23 14.43 -16.63 6.58
C VAL A 23 14.24 -17.83 7.51
N PRO A 24 15.24 -18.70 7.72
CA PRO A 24 15.16 -19.80 8.66
C PRO A 24 14.79 -19.35 10.08
N LEU A 25 13.94 -20.13 10.75
CA LEU A 25 13.45 -19.81 12.10
C LEU A 25 14.59 -19.63 13.10
N ASP A 26 15.62 -20.47 13.04
CA ASP A 26 16.80 -20.40 13.92
C ASP A 26 17.50 -19.03 13.84
N SER A 27 17.54 -18.42 12.65
CA SER A 27 18.06 -17.07 12.48
C SER A 27 17.19 -16.04 13.22
N ILE A 28 15.86 -16.16 13.13
CA ILE A 28 14.93 -15.29 13.85
C ILE A 28 15.11 -15.42 15.36
N LEU A 29 15.15 -16.63 15.86
CA LEU A 29 15.34 -16.93 17.30
C LEU A 29 16.69 -16.38 17.80
N TYR A 30 17.76 -16.58 17.04
CA TYR A 30 19.07 -16.04 17.34
C TYR A 30 19.06 -14.51 17.49
N HIS A 31 18.47 -13.80 16.55
CA HIS A 31 18.40 -12.34 16.56
C HIS A 31 17.44 -11.82 17.66
N ALA A 32 16.30 -12.48 17.86
CA ALA A 32 15.33 -12.09 18.87
C ALA A 32 15.89 -12.26 20.29
N SER A 33 16.56 -13.37 20.61
CA SER A 33 17.15 -13.62 21.94
C SER A 33 18.21 -12.56 22.33
N ARG A 34 18.78 -11.84 21.36
CA ARG A 34 19.78 -10.80 21.55
C ARG A 34 19.24 -9.38 21.37
N ASN A 35 17.92 -9.24 21.26
CA ASN A 35 17.23 -7.97 20.99
C ASN A 35 17.74 -7.23 19.72
N HIS A 36 18.22 -7.97 18.71
CA HIS A 36 18.75 -7.36 17.51
C HIS A 36 17.67 -6.65 16.71
N PHE A 37 16.43 -7.15 16.68
CA PHE A 37 15.31 -6.48 16.00
C PHE A 37 15.01 -5.11 16.61
N SER A 38 14.88 -5.01 17.94
CA SER A 38 14.63 -3.72 18.58
C SER A 38 15.82 -2.76 18.40
N LYS A 39 17.07 -3.24 18.50
CA LYS A 39 18.26 -2.42 18.25
C LYS A 39 18.29 -1.90 16.81
N TRP A 40 17.94 -2.74 15.86
CA TRP A 40 17.88 -2.36 14.43
C TRP A 40 16.81 -1.29 14.18
N LEU A 41 15.64 -1.40 14.82
CA LEU A 41 14.57 -0.40 14.78
C LEU A 41 14.99 0.92 15.46
N PHE A 42 15.62 0.86 16.64
CA PHE A 42 16.17 2.04 17.30
C PHE A 42 17.17 2.81 16.43
N ALA A 43 18.06 2.09 15.74
CA ALA A 43 19.04 2.71 14.84
C ALA A 43 18.38 3.41 13.61
N ARG A 44 17.09 3.15 13.35
CA ARG A 44 16.27 3.76 12.29
C ARG A 44 15.25 4.75 12.83
N THR A 45 15.37 5.12 14.09
CA THR A 45 14.45 6.05 14.77
C THR A 45 13.00 5.57 14.88
N GLU A 46 12.76 4.27 14.66
CA GLU A 46 11.46 3.63 14.83
C GLU A 46 11.23 3.25 16.30
N PHE A 47 11.18 4.26 17.16
CA PHE A 47 11.23 4.07 18.63
C PHE A 47 10.00 3.35 19.16
N GLU A 48 8.79 3.69 18.69
CA GLU A 48 7.54 3.12 19.18
C GLU A 48 7.53 1.59 19.05
N ILE A 49 7.74 1.10 17.82
CA ILE A 49 7.76 -0.34 17.57
C ILE A 49 8.98 -1.03 18.20
N ALA A 50 10.13 -0.35 18.29
CA ALA A 50 11.30 -0.89 18.96
C ALA A 50 11.05 -1.16 20.45
N TYR A 51 10.35 -0.27 21.14
CA TYR A 51 9.92 -0.47 22.52
C TYR A 51 8.89 -1.58 22.64
N HIS A 52 7.95 -1.68 21.69
CA HIS A 52 6.89 -2.67 21.72
C HIS A 52 7.43 -4.09 21.56
N ILE A 53 8.42 -4.29 20.68
CA ILE A 53 9.05 -5.61 20.43
C ILE A 53 10.02 -6.04 21.54
N ARG A 54 10.77 -5.09 22.14
CA ARG A 54 11.86 -5.35 23.07
C ARG A 54 11.51 -6.20 24.30
N PRO A 55 10.38 -5.97 25.01
CA PRO A 55 10.10 -6.67 26.26
C PRO A 55 9.64 -8.11 26.08
N LYS A 56 9.39 -8.57 24.85
CA LYS A 56 8.85 -9.91 24.61
C LYS A 56 9.94 -10.99 24.69
N LYS A 57 9.74 -11.94 25.56
CA LYS A 57 10.61 -13.13 25.70
C LYS A 57 10.12 -14.24 24.78
N ILE A 58 11.04 -15.03 24.23
CA ILE A 58 10.72 -16.18 23.36
C ILE A 58 9.74 -17.15 24.07
N SER A 59 9.91 -17.33 25.39
CA SER A 59 9.05 -18.20 26.21
C SER A 59 7.58 -17.77 26.28
N GLU A 60 7.27 -16.53 25.95
CA GLU A 60 5.88 -16.01 25.96
C GLU A 60 5.04 -16.48 24.76
N PHE A 61 5.69 -17.03 23.74
CA PHE A 61 5.03 -17.40 22.48
C PHE A 61 4.65 -18.89 22.39
N GLY A 62 4.86 -19.67 23.44
CA GLY A 62 4.52 -21.10 23.50
C GLY A 62 5.32 -21.96 22.52
N ALA A 63 5.41 -21.57 21.26
CA ALA A 63 6.18 -22.24 20.22
C ALA A 63 7.09 -21.23 19.50
N PRO A 64 8.26 -21.64 18.99
CA PRO A 64 9.18 -20.75 18.28
C PRO A 64 8.55 -20.02 17.08
N GLU A 65 7.66 -20.68 16.36
CA GLU A 65 6.95 -20.09 15.21
C GLU A 65 5.95 -18.99 15.63
N GLY A 66 5.46 -19.03 16.88
CA GLY A 66 4.65 -17.96 17.47
C GLY A 66 5.40 -16.63 17.53
N LEU A 67 6.71 -16.64 17.79
CA LEU A 67 7.53 -15.43 17.74
C LEU A 67 7.62 -14.86 16.32
N ARG A 68 7.82 -15.70 15.30
CA ARG A 68 7.81 -15.27 13.89
C ARG A 68 6.50 -14.58 13.55
N LYS A 69 5.37 -15.23 13.85
CA LYS A 69 4.04 -14.70 13.61
C LYS A 69 3.85 -13.35 14.31
N TYR A 70 4.22 -13.27 15.58
CA TYR A 70 4.15 -12.02 16.35
C TYR A 70 4.96 -10.88 15.70
N LEU A 71 6.20 -11.13 15.29
CA LEU A 71 7.06 -10.14 14.66
C LEU A 71 6.45 -9.66 13.33
N ILE A 72 5.94 -10.58 12.51
CA ILE A 72 5.28 -10.27 11.25
C ILE A 72 4.03 -9.42 11.48
N GLU A 73 3.14 -9.83 12.37
CA GLU A 73 1.89 -9.11 12.67
C GLU A 73 2.16 -7.73 13.26
N THR A 74 3.10 -7.61 14.19
CA THR A 74 3.45 -6.34 14.82
C THR A 74 4.05 -5.35 13.82
N LEU A 75 5.02 -5.79 13.00
CA LEU A 75 5.59 -4.95 11.94
C LEU A 75 4.56 -4.56 10.90
N HIS A 76 3.72 -5.50 10.49
CA HIS A 76 2.66 -5.26 9.53
C HIS A 76 1.68 -4.19 10.03
N GLN A 77 1.18 -4.34 11.27
CA GLN A 77 0.28 -3.36 11.88
C GLN A 77 0.92 -1.98 12.01
N PHE A 78 2.20 -1.93 12.37
CA PHE A 78 2.94 -0.67 12.48
C PHE A 78 3.08 0.02 11.12
N ILE A 79 3.54 -0.73 10.09
CA ILE A 79 3.67 -0.19 8.72
C ILE A 79 2.29 0.30 8.23
N TYR A 80 1.25 -0.51 8.40
CA TYR A 80 -0.10 -0.13 8.02
C TYR A 80 -0.54 1.18 8.71
N LYS A 81 -0.38 1.30 10.02
CA LYS A 81 -0.73 2.51 10.78
C LYS A 81 0.05 3.75 10.33
N THR A 82 1.32 3.60 10.00
CA THR A 82 2.15 4.72 9.51
C THR A 82 1.80 5.16 8.08
N GLN A 83 1.19 4.27 7.31
CA GLN A 83 0.75 4.54 5.93
C GLN A 83 -0.69 5.06 5.84
N LEU A 84 -1.51 4.85 6.89
CA LEU A 84 -2.88 5.37 6.93
C LEU A 84 -2.92 6.89 6.73
N GLY A 85 -3.85 7.34 5.91
CA GLY A 85 -4.00 8.74 5.57
C GLY A 85 -2.92 9.29 4.63
N THR A 86 -2.08 8.43 4.04
CA THR A 86 -1.04 8.83 3.09
C THR A 86 -1.28 8.17 1.73
N VAL A 87 -1.26 8.98 0.67
CA VAL A 87 -1.31 8.48 -0.71
C VAL A 87 0.11 8.15 -1.17
N LEU A 88 0.43 6.87 -1.23
CA LEU A 88 1.75 6.39 -1.61
C LEU A 88 1.91 6.33 -3.14
N LYS A 89 3.12 6.56 -3.62
CA LYS A 89 3.44 6.28 -5.03
C LYS A 89 3.53 4.77 -5.24
N PHE A 90 2.91 4.27 -6.31
CA PHE A 90 2.98 2.86 -6.66
C PHE A 90 4.41 2.42 -6.98
N ASP A 91 4.84 1.31 -6.39
CA ASP A 91 6.07 0.57 -6.75
C ASP A 91 5.73 -0.92 -6.76
N ARG A 92 5.84 -1.57 -7.91
CA ARG A 92 5.52 -3.00 -8.10
C ARG A 92 6.26 -3.94 -7.15
N ARG A 93 7.46 -3.56 -6.71
CA ARG A 93 8.29 -4.38 -5.83
C ARG A 93 7.83 -4.31 -4.38
N LEU A 94 7.26 -3.15 -3.99
CA LEU A 94 6.85 -2.86 -2.63
C LEU A 94 5.36 -3.07 -2.39
N PHE A 95 4.54 -2.93 -3.46
CA PHE A 95 3.09 -3.07 -3.36
C PHE A 95 2.69 -4.50 -2.95
N ASP A 96 1.76 -4.59 -2.03
CA ASP A 96 1.03 -5.80 -1.65
C ASP A 96 -0.42 -5.45 -1.28
N ASN A 97 -1.25 -6.47 -1.01
CA ASN A 97 -2.66 -6.30 -0.68
C ASN A 97 -2.93 -5.60 0.65
N THR A 98 -1.88 -5.21 1.38
CA THR A 98 -1.99 -4.50 2.66
C THR A 98 -1.72 -3.02 2.55
N THR A 99 -1.28 -2.55 1.37
CA THR A 99 -1.01 -1.14 1.11
C THR A 99 -2.34 -0.38 0.93
N PRO A 100 -2.69 0.56 1.83
CA PRO A 100 -4.07 1.06 1.89
C PRO A 100 -4.44 1.98 0.72
N PHE A 101 -3.55 2.90 0.32
CA PHE A 101 -3.86 3.90 -0.70
C PHE A 101 -2.64 4.21 -1.57
N VAL A 102 -2.72 3.91 -2.87
CA VAL A 102 -1.61 4.13 -3.80
C VAL A 102 -2.04 4.88 -5.05
N LYS A 103 -1.09 5.59 -5.65
CA LYS A 103 -1.24 6.37 -6.87
C LYS A 103 -0.27 5.89 -7.94
N ILE A 104 -0.79 5.55 -9.13
CA ILE A 104 -0.03 5.32 -10.34
C ILE A 104 0.02 6.64 -11.12
N GLY A 105 1.21 7.09 -11.46
CA GLY A 105 1.46 8.40 -12.06
C GLY A 105 2.03 9.42 -11.08
N ALA A 106 2.36 10.60 -11.57
CA ALA A 106 2.94 11.71 -10.80
C ALA A 106 1.94 12.86 -10.55
N GLY A 107 0.90 12.95 -11.36
CA GLY A 107 -0.11 14.00 -11.30
C GLY A 107 -0.99 14.01 -10.05
N SER A 108 -2.01 14.82 -10.06
CA SER A 108 -3.02 14.91 -8.99
C SER A 108 -3.97 13.70 -9.00
N ILE A 109 -4.69 13.52 -7.92
CA ILE A 109 -5.81 12.58 -7.85
C ILE A 109 -7.13 13.37 -7.95
N GLY A 110 -8.16 12.75 -8.53
CA GLY A 110 -9.48 13.38 -8.68
C GLY A 110 -10.23 13.54 -7.35
N GLY A 111 -11.35 14.25 -7.38
CA GLY A 111 -12.13 14.63 -6.20
C GLY A 111 -12.59 13.46 -5.34
N LYS A 112 -13.17 12.42 -5.93
CA LYS A 112 -13.59 11.23 -5.18
C LYS A 112 -12.41 10.53 -4.48
N ALA A 113 -11.27 10.44 -5.16
CA ALA A 113 -10.07 9.85 -4.59
C ALA A 113 -9.50 10.70 -3.44
N ARG A 114 -9.51 12.05 -3.57
CA ARG A 114 -9.12 12.95 -2.47
C ARG A 114 -10.05 12.82 -1.27
N GLY A 115 -11.37 12.74 -1.52
CA GLY A 115 -12.35 12.52 -0.46
C GLY A 115 -12.11 11.22 0.30
N LEU A 116 -11.85 10.12 -0.40
CA LEU A 116 -11.52 8.84 0.23
C LEU A 116 -10.20 8.89 1.02
N ALA A 117 -9.16 9.51 0.46
CA ALA A 117 -7.88 9.68 1.16
C ALA A 117 -8.03 10.55 2.42
N PHE A 118 -8.89 11.58 2.37
CA PHE A 118 -9.19 12.40 3.53
C PHE A 118 -9.98 11.62 4.61
N VAL A 119 -10.94 10.79 4.21
CA VAL A 119 -11.65 9.90 5.15
C VAL A 119 -10.68 8.92 5.79
N ASP A 120 -9.78 8.31 5.02
CA ASP A 120 -8.73 7.41 5.54
C ASP A 120 -7.84 8.12 6.56
N PHE A 121 -7.42 9.36 6.26
CA PHE A 121 -6.69 10.21 7.21
C PHE A 121 -7.48 10.47 8.49
N LEU A 122 -8.77 10.82 8.41
CA LEU A 122 -9.60 11.06 9.59
C LEU A 122 -9.77 9.79 10.43
N LEU A 123 -9.99 8.64 9.79
CA LEU A 123 -10.10 7.36 10.47
C LEU A 123 -8.79 6.99 11.19
N SER A 124 -7.64 7.27 10.58
CA SER A 124 -6.32 7.02 11.21
C SER A 124 -6.09 7.83 12.48
N LYS A 125 -6.80 8.95 12.65
CA LYS A 125 -6.73 9.83 13.84
C LYS A 125 -7.89 9.60 14.81
N SER A 126 -8.85 8.75 14.45
CA SER A 126 -10.02 8.48 15.27
C SER A 126 -9.75 7.45 16.38
N ASP A 127 -10.57 7.47 17.41
CA ASP A 127 -10.57 6.51 18.50
C ASP A 127 -11.73 5.47 18.35
N ILE A 128 -12.23 5.28 17.14
CA ILE A 128 -13.38 4.41 16.86
C ILE A 128 -13.18 2.99 17.41
N GLU A 129 -12.04 2.38 17.15
CA GLU A 129 -11.74 1.02 17.63
C GLU A 129 -11.71 0.92 19.16
N THR A 130 -11.24 1.97 19.83
CA THR A 130 -11.23 2.05 21.30
C THR A 130 -12.63 2.30 21.84
N ARG A 131 -13.42 3.17 21.21
CA ARG A 131 -14.76 3.54 21.60
C ARG A 131 -15.78 2.44 21.33
N TRP A 132 -15.56 1.65 20.28
CA TRP A 132 -16.46 0.58 19.84
C TRP A 132 -15.69 -0.73 19.64
N PRO A 133 -15.37 -1.46 20.73
CA PRO A 133 -14.62 -2.71 20.62
C PRO A 133 -15.30 -3.72 19.70
N GLY A 134 -14.52 -4.29 18.78
CA GLY A 134 -15.01 -5.25 17.78
C GLY A 134 -15.60 -4.62 16.51
N VAL A 135 -15.60 -3.28 16.41
CA VAL A 135 -15.98 -2.56 15.17
C VAL A 135 -14.73 -2.02 14.49
N THR A 136 -14.50 -2.43 13.24
CA THR A 136 -13.46 -1.87 12.38
C THR A 136 -14.10 -1.03 11.30
N VAL A 137 -13.68 0.23 11.18
CA VAL A 137 -14.08 1.15 10.10
C VAL A 137 -12.85 1.49 9.28
N SER A 138 -12.87 1.18 7.99
CA SER A 138 -11.72 1.40 7.11
C SER A 138 -12.16 1.85 5.72
N VAL A 139 -11.27 2.54 5.02
CA VAL A 139 -11.38 2.75 3.58
C VAL A 139 -10.81 1.49 2.91
N PRO A 140 -11.50 0.89 1.92
CA PRO A 140 -10.95 -0.21 1.15
C PRO A 140 -9.63 0.18 0.49
N ASN A 141 -8.73 -0.79 0.29
CA ASN A 141 -7.50 -0.57 -0.46
C ASN A 141 -7.81 0.07 -1.81
N THR A 142 -7.21 1.21 -2.06
CA THR A 142 -7.57 2.07 -3.20
C THR A 142 -6.35 2.34 -4.07
N ILE A 143 -6.51 2.07 -5.37
CA ILE A 143 -5.50 2.39 -6.38
C ILE A 143 -6.08 3.49 -7.27
N VAL A 144 -5.34 4.57 -7.43
CA VAL A 144 -5.77 5.72 -8.22
C VAL A 144 -4.82 5.95 -9.40
N LEU A 145 -5.38 6.08 -10.59
CA LEU A 145 -4.65 6.61 -11.73
C LEU A 145 -4.64 8.14 -11.61
N ALA A 146 -3.46 8.75 -11.60
CA ALA A 146 -3.30 10.19 -11.50
C ALA A 146 -3.67 10.90 -12.82
N THR A 147 -3.88 12.21 -12.76
CA THR A 147 -4.34 13.01 -13.92
C THR A 147 -3.38 12.95 -15.10
N ASP A 148 -2.09 12.94 -14.87
CA ASP A 148 -1.07 12.79 -15.91
C ASP A 148 -1.16 11.48 -16.70
N VAL A 149 -1.72 10.43 -16.10
CA VAL A 149 -2.01 9.17 -16.80
C VAL A 149 -3.09 9.37 -17.83
N PHE A 150 -4.15 10.15 -17.50
CA PHE A 150 -5.20 10.50 -18.43
C PHE A 150 -4.68 11.38 -19.55
N ASP A 151 -3.91 12.41 -19.23
CA ASP A 151 -3.31 13.32 -20.21
C ASP A 151 -2.43 12.52 -21.20
N PHE A 152 -1.59 11.63 -20.70
CA PHE A 152 -0.75 10.77 -21.53
C PHE A 152 -1.58 9.79 -22.39
N PHE A 153 -2.66 9.23 -21.83
CA PHE A 153 -3.57 8.36 -22.58
C PHE A 153 -4.23 9.11 -23.74
N MET A 154 -4.69 10.33 -23.54
CA MET A 154 -5.29 11.18 -24.57
C MET A 154 -4.29 11.49 -25.68
N ASP A 155 -3.10 11.95 -25.31
CA ASP A 155 -2.02 12.31 -26.25
C ASP A 155 -1.54 11.08 -27.06
N GLN A 156 -1.24 9.97 -26.41
CA GLN A 156 -0.75 8.74 -27.06
C GLN A 156 -1.73 8.20 -28.11
N ASN A 157 -3.02 8.34 -27.89
CA ASN A 157 -4.07 7.87 -28.80
C ASN A 157 -4.58 8.96 -29.75
N GLY A 158 -4.05 10.17 -29.68
CA GLY A 158 -4.48 11.30 -30.53
C GLY A 158 -5.92 11.73 -30.30
N LEU A 159 -6.43 11.59 -29.05
CA LEU A 159 -7.83 11.82 -28.74
C LEU A 159 -8.16 13.30 -28.49
N ASP A 160 -7.18 14.17 -28.31
CA ASP A 160 -7.39 15.61 -28.09
C ASP A 160 -8.12 16.29 -29.27
N ALA A 161 -7.86 15.82 -30.49
CA ALA A 161 -8.55 16.33 -31.69
C ALA A 161 -10.06 16.09 -31.65
N MET A 162 -10.50 15.03 -30.94
CA MET A 162 -11.91 14.67 -30.79
C MET A 162 -12.70 15.62 -29.89
N LEU A 163 -12.02 16.30 -28.96
CA LEU A 163 -12.69 17.24 -28.04
C LEU A 163 -13.35 18.43 -28.77
N ASN A 164 -12.91 18.70 -30.01
CA ASN A 164 -13.43 19.76 -30.83
C ASN A 164 -14.55 19.32 -31.81
N ASP A 165 -14.77 18.00 -31.92
CA ASP A 165 -15.77 17.43 -32.82
C ASP A 165 -17.00 17.00 -32.00
N ALA A 166 -18.21 17.35 -32.50
CA ALA A 166 -19.46 16.92 -31.87
C ALA A 166 -19.76 15.44 -32.21
N TYR A 167 -19.08 14.51 -31.51
CA TYR A 167 -19.41 13.10 -31.58
C TYR A 167 -20.57 12.75 -30.63
N ASP A 168 -21.41 11.82 -31.07
CA ASP A 168 -22.37 11.19 -30.15
C ASP A 168 -21.67 10.27 -29.12
N ASP A 169 -22.40 9.91 -28.09
CA ASP A 169 -21.86 9.10 -26.98
C ASP A 169 -21.41 7.72 -27.45
N GLU A 170 -22.14 7.07 -28.39
CA GLU A 170 -21.81 5.74 -28.90
C GLU A 170 -20.50 5.74 -29.69
N ARG A 171 -20.29 6.75 -30.53
CA ARG A 171 -19.06 6.89 -31.29
C ARG A 171 -17.87 7.22 -30.38
N THR A 172 -18.07 8.09 -29.39
CA THR A 172 -17.07 8.40 -28.39
C THR A 172 -16.65 7.15 -27.63
N ALA A 173 -17.60 6.38 -27.11
CA ALA A 173 -17.32 5.12 -26.41
C ALA A 173 -16.53 4.14 -27.30
N ALA A 174 -16.93 3.95 -28.56
CA ALA A 174 -16.27 3.05 -29.50
C ALA A 174 -14.81 3.44 -29.82
N ILE A 175 -14.48 4.73 -29.73
CA ILE A 175 -13.11 5.20 -29.91
C ILE A 175 -12.28 4.96 -28.64
N PHE A 176 -12.83 5.26 -27.47
CA PHE A 176 -12.16 4.96 -26.19
C PHE A 176 -11.91 3.46 -25.99
N ASP A 177 -12.83 2.60 -26.38
CA ASP A 177 -12.69 1.13 -26.31
C ASP A 177 -11.51 0.60 -27.16
N LYS A 178 -11.18 1.28 -28.24
CA LYS A 178 -10.04 0.93 -29.10
C LYS A 178 -8.72 1.55 -28.65
N ALA A 179 -8.78 2.54 -27.80
CA ALA A 179 -7.60 3.24 -27.29
C ALA A 179 -6.82 2.35 -26.32
N ARG A 180 -5.51 2.52 -26.31
CA ARG A 180 -4.61 1.71 -25.48
C ARG A 180 -4.11 2.52 -24.29
N LEU A 181 -4.18 1.90 -23.11
CA LEU A 181 -3.49 2.45 -21.94
C LEU A 181 -1.97 2.49 -22.19
N PRO A 182 -1.27 3.45 -21.59
CA PRO A 182 0.19 3.44 -21.60
C PRO A 182 0.74 2.13 -21.06
N ASP A 183 1.77 1.58 -21.70
CA ASP A 183 2.34 0.26 -21.36
C ASP A 183 2.75 0.13 -19.89
N TYR A 184 3.27 1.21 -19.29
CA TYR A 184 3.66 1.18 -17.88
C TYR A 184 2.45 1.08 -16.96
N VAL A 185 1.33 1.73 -17.32
CA VAL A 185 0.06 1.67 -16.56
C VAL A 185 -0.53 0.27 -16.62
N SER A 186 -0.59 -0.32 -17.83
CA SER A 186 -1.09 -1.69 -18.02
C SER A 186 -0.31 -2.68 -17.17
N ARG A 187 1.03 -2.61 -17.21
CA ARG A 187 1.89 -3.48 -16.39
C ARG A 187 1.76 -3.24 -14.89
N ASP A 188 1.49 -1.99 -14.47
CA ASP A 188 1.29 -1.66 -13.07
C ASP A 188 -0.08 -2.16 -12.58
N LEU A 189 -1.13 -2.04 -13.40
CA LEU A 189 -2.46 -2.57 -13.11
C LEU A 189 -2.47 -4.11 -13.08
N GLU A 190 -1.78 -4.77 -14.01
CA GLU A 190 -1.60 -6.23 -13.98
C GLU A 190 -0.97 -6.67 -12.65
N ALA A 191 0.12 -6.01 -12.24
CA ALA A 191 0.77 -6.32 -10.98
C ALA A 191 -0.10 -6.03 -9.73
N VAL A 192 -1.05 -5.10 -9.83
CA VAL A 192 -2.07 -4.85 -8.80
C VAL A 192 -3.07 -5.99 -8.77
N ILE A 193 -3.64 -6.35 -9.92
CA ILE A 193 -4.69 -7.39 -10.05
C ILE A 193 -4.15 -8.73 -9.55
N ASP A 194 -2.92 -9.07 -9.88
CA ASP A 194 -2.26 -10.34 -9.46
C ASP A 194 -2.11 -10.44 -7.92
N LYS A 195 -2.10 -9.31 -7.22
CA LYS A 195 -1.88 -9.28 -5.76
C LYS A 195 -3.15 -9.02 -4.96
N LEU A 196 -4.19 -8.50 -5.59
CA LEU A 196 -5.47 -8.25 -4.94
C LEU A 196 -6.33 -9.51 -4.97
N GLU A 197 -6.89 -9.84 -3.82
CA GLU A 197 -7.85 -10.93 -3.68
C GLU A 197 -9.27 -10.35 -3.67
N GLY A 198 -10.16 -10.94 -4.46
CA GLY A 198 -11.58 -10.61 -4.48
C GLY A 198 -12.01 -9.62 -5.56
N PRO A 199 -13.28 -9.20 -5.55
CA PRO A 199 -13.84 -8.31 -6.55
C PRO A 199 -13.32 -6.89 -6.44
N LEU A 200 -13.17 -6.21 -7.59
CA LEU A 200 -12.73 -4.82 -7.68
C LEU A 200 -13.90 -3.91 -8.09
N ALA A 201 -14.02 -2.77 -7.43
CA ALA A 201 -14.91 -1.69 -7.84
C ALA A 201 -14.10 -0.64 -8.62
N VAL A 202 -14.44 -0.44 -9.89
CA VAL A 202 -13.82 0.61 -10.73
C VAL A 202 -14.74 1.83 -10.75
N ARG A 203 -14.18 3.01 -10.46
CA ARG A 203 -14.92 4.27 -10.39
C ARG A 203 -14.17 5.41 -11.08
N SER A 204 -14.92 6.28 -11.76
CA SER A 204 -14.37 7.55 -12.25
C SER A 204 -14.04 8.50 -11.09
N SER A 205 -13.02 9.32 -11.25
CA SER A 205 -12.64 10.37 -10.31
C SER A 205 -12.03 11.53 -11.09
N SER A 206 -12.82 12.56 -11.37
CA SER A 206 -12.37 13.76 -12.08
C SER A 206 -12.05 14.91 -11.12
N LEU A 207 -11.29 15.90 -11.60
CA LEU A 207 -11.03 17.14 -10.85
C LEU A 207 -12.26 18.03 -10.75
N LEU A 208 -13.18 17.92 -11.72
CA LEU A 208 -14.38 18.78 -11.83
C LEU A 208 -15.47 18.41 -10.80
N GLU A 209 -15.40 17.22 -10.20
CA GLU A 209 -16.39 16.78 -9.21
C GLU A 209 -16.37 17.60 -7.91
N ASP A 210 -15.32 18.39 -7.69
CA ASP A 210 -15.21 19.31 -6.54
C ASP A 210 -15.71 20.74 -6.86
N SER A 211 -16.00 21.05 -8.12
CA SER A 211 -16.57 22.34 -8.48
C SER A 211 -18.01 22.39 -7.97
N LYS A 212 -18.28 23.23 -6.98
CA LYS A 212 -19.64 23.60 -6.59
C LYS A 212 -20.30 24.25 -7.81
N THR A 213 -21.26 23.56 -8.42
CA THR A 213 -22.23 24.20 -9.31
C THR A 213 -23.05 25.21 -8.54
#